data_90be2a2b63743449e194d79a70f15aca
#
_entry.id   90be2a2b63743449e194d79a70f15aca
#
_cell.length_a   1.000
_cell.length_b   1.000
_cell.length_c   1.000
_cell.angle_alpha   90.00
_cell.angle_beta   90.00
_cell.angle_gamma   90.00
#
_symmetry.space_group_name_H-M   'P 1'
#
loop_
_entity.id
_entity.type
_entity.pdbx_description
1 polymer ?
#
loop_
_entity_poly.entity_id
_entity_poly.type
_entity_poly.pdbx_seq_one_letter_code
_entity_poly.pdbx_strand_id
1 'polypeptide(L)'
;MQTYLDFEKPISDLEGKIHELKKLATENESIDTSDEISRLEVRVREATREIYAKLGAWEKTQVARHPQRPHFVDYAARLFTDFTPLAGDRSFGEDAAIQAGLARFQGAPVALIGQEKGHDTKSRLKHNFGSPRPEGYRKAIRILEMADRFGLPVITLIDTAGAYPGVGAEERGQAEAIARSTEMCLGIKVPLVSVVIGEGGSGGAIAIATGNRVYMLEHAIYSVISPEGAASILWRDSTRAREAATNMKITSDDLKSLGVIDDIIPEPLGGAHRDPETVMDATGKIISSALADLGKLSGEEVRAARRQKFLDIGRNL
;
A
#
# COMPACT_ATOMS: atom_id res chain seq x y z
N MET A 1 -18.35 13.20 2.27
CA MET A 1 -17.89 13.96 3.45
C MET A 1 -16.43 13.58 3.66
N GLN A 2 -15.53 14.55 3.85
CA GLN A 2 -14.12 14.29 4.08
C GLN A 2 -13.92 13.76 5.50
N THR A 3 -13.13 12.71 5.67
CA THR A 3 -12.74 12.19 6.97
C THR A 3 -11.44 12.85 7.39
N TYR A 4 -11.31 13.23 8.67
CA TYR A 4 -10.10 13.82 9.23
C TYR A 4 -9.58 12.94 10.36
N LEU A 5 -8.26 12.86 10.46
CA LEU A 5 -7.58 12.22 11.59
C LEU A 5 -7.50 13.19 12.77
N ASP A 6 -7.35 12.67 14.00
CA ASP A 6 -7.37 13.50 15.22
C ASP A 6 -6.35 14.67 15.17
N PHE A 7 -5.17 14.42 14.62
CA PHE A 7 -4.14 15.45 14.50
C PHE A 7 -4.43 16.49 13.39
N GLU A 8 -5.38 16.22 12.50
CA GLU A 8 -5.83 17.13 11.44
C GLU A 8 -6.93 18.11 11.90
N LYS A 9 -7.33 18.08 13.18
CA LYS A 9 -8.37 18.97 13.70
C LYS A 9 -8.18 20.45 13.31
N PRO A 10 -6.98 21.04 13.36
CA PRO A 10 -6.79 22.44 12.93
C PRO A 10 -7.11 22.67 11.46
N ILE A 11 -6.87 21.66 10.59
CA ILE A 11 -7.21 21.70 9.16
C ILE A 11 -8.71 21.60 8.98
N SER A 12 -9.34 20.65 9.66
CA SER A 12 -10.80 20.46 9.64
C SER A 12 -11.56 21.71 10.05
N ASP A 13 -11.10 22.40 11.12
CA ASP A 13 -11.72 23.62 11.60
C ASP A 13 -11.64 24.78 10.58
N LEU A 14 -10.54 24.87 9.84
CA LEU A 14 -10.37 25.87 8.77
C LEU A 14 -11.22 25.53 7.54
N GLU A 15 -11.21 24.27 7.10
CA GLU A 15 -12.01 23.81 5.95
C GLU A 15 -13.51 23.90 6.25
N GLY A 16 -13.93 23.67 7.52
CA GLY A 16 -15.30 23.89 7.96
C GLY A 16 -15.74 25.34 7.77
N LYS A 17 -14.89 26.32 8.17
CA LYS A 17 -15.18 27.75 7.94
C LYS A 17 -15.29 28.11 6.47
N ILE A 18 -14.42 27.56 5.63
CA ILE A 18 -14.49 27.76 4.17
C ILE A 18 -15.82 27.22 3.63
N HIS A 19 -16.24 26.06 4.09
CA HIS A 19 -17.51 25.47 3.68
C HIS A 19 -18.73 26.33 4.08
N GLU A 20 -18.73 26.86 5.31
CA GLU A 20 -19.75 27.79 5.79
C GLU A 20 -19.81 29.08 4.96
N LEU A 21 -18.65 29.69 4.66
CA LEU A 21 -18.57 30.90 3.82
C LEU A 21 -19.05 30.64 2.39
N LYS A 22 -18.66 29.52 1.78
CA LYS A 22 -19.16 29.13 0.45
C LYS A 22 -20.66 28.92 0.43
N LYS A 23 -21.24 28.34 1.51
CA LYS A 23 -22.68 28.19 1.64
C LYS A 23 -23.39 29.55 1.77
N LEU A 24 -22.90 30.45 2.61
CA LEU A 24 -23.43 31.81 2.78
C LEU A 24 -23.41 32.61 1.47
N ALA A 25 -22.31 32.52 0.69
CA ALA A 25 -22.20 33.18 -0.61
C ALA A 25 -23.20 32.61 -1.63
N THR A 26 -23.56 31.32 -1.53
CA THR A 26 -24.57 30.70 -2.41
C THR A 26 -25.98 31.11 -2.01
N GLU A 27 -26.25 31.28 -0.71
CA GLU A 27 -27.59 31.67 -0.16
C GLU A 27 -27.84 33.18 -0.32
N ASN A 28 -26.78 33.99 -0.44
CA ASN A 28 -26.93 35.45 -0.54
C ASN A 28 -25.87 36.04 -1.48
N GLU A 29 -26.21 36.22 -2.75
CA GLU A 29 -25.36 36.76 -3.82
C GLU A 29 -24.78 38.17 -3.54
N SER A 30 -25.29 38.88 -2.57
CA SER A 30 -24.81 40.24 -2.19
C SER A 30 -23.56 40.20 -1.26
N ILE A 31 -23.19 39.03 -0.73
CA ILE A 31 -22.05 38.89 0.20
C ILE A 31 -20.84 38.35 -0.59
N ASP A 32 -19.85 39.20 -0.82
CA ASP A 32 -18.57 38.79 -1.38
C ASP A 32 -17.66 38.22 -0.26
N THR A 33 -17.45 36.91 -0.30
CA THR A 33 -16.59 36.19 0.64
C THR A 33 -15.30 35.69 -0.01
N SER A 34 -15.02 36.06 -1.26
CA SER A 34 -13.91 35.53 -2.08
C SER A 34 -12.52 35.77 -1.46
N ASP A 35 -12.29 36.97 -0.96
CA ASP A 35 -11.02 37.34 -0.30
C ASP A 35 -10.79 36.55 0.98
N GLU A 36 -11.81 36.37 1.82
CA GLU A 36 -11.68 35.63 3.07
C GLU A 36 -11.51 34.13 2.79
N ILE A 37 -12.23 33.55 1.84
CA ILE A 37 -12.04 32.17 1.40
C ILE A 37 -10.61 31.97 0.93
N SER A 38 -10.09 32.85 0.07
CA SER A 38 -8.73 32.78 -0.44
C SER A 38 -7.67 32.81 0.69
N ARG A 39 -7.85 33.66 1.70
CA ARG A 39 -6.98 33.73 2.87
C ARG A 39 -7.04 32.44 3.70
N LEU A 40 -8.23 31.88 3.89
CA LEU A 40 -8.39 30.62 4.61
C LEU A 40 -7.80 29.44 3.86
N GLU A 41 -7.90 29.38 2.54
CA GLU A 41 -7.30 28.34 1.71
C GLU A 41 -5.76 28.37 1.77
N VAL A 42 -5.15 29.55 1.85
CA VAL A 42 -3.70 29.69 2.11
C VAL A 42 -3.36 29.14 3.49
N ARG A 43 -4.11 29.51 4.53
CA ARG A 43 -3.90 29.01 5.90
C ARG A 43 -4.08 27.50 6.02
N VAL A 44 -5.06 26.91 5.32
CA VAL A 44 -5.22 25.45 5.24
C VAL A 44 -3.95 24.81 4.69
N ARG A 45 -3.42 25.32 3.57
CA ARG A 45 -2.19 24.78 2.97
C ARG A 45 -0.99 24.87 3.90
N GLU A 46 -0.83 26.01 4.59
CA GLU A 46 0.26 26.22 5.55
C GLU A 46 0.13 25.28 6.75
N ALA A 47 -1.06 25.21 7.37
CA ALA A 47 -1.32 24.31 8.49
C ALA A 47 -1.11 22.84 8.11
N THR A 48 -1.57 22.43 6.92
CA THR A 48 -1.34 21.06 6.41
C THR A 48 0.16 20.79 6.27
N ARG A 49 0.92 21.73 5.69
CA ARG A 49 2.38 21.58 5.53
C ARG A 49 3.10 21.46 6.88
N GLU A 50 2.74 22.29 7.84
CA GLU A 50 3.35 22.26 9.18
C GLU A 50 3.04 20.96 9.93
N ILE A 51 1.81 20.46 9.84
CA ILE A 51 1.39 19.24 10.50
C ILE A 51 2.06 18.03 9.85
N TYR A 52 1.99 17.92 8.52
CA TYR A 52 2.52 16.75 7.79
C TYR A 52 4.05 16.68 7.79
N ALA A 53 4.75 17.82 7.91
CA ALA A 53 6.20 17.84 8.10
C ALA A 53 6.67 17.26 9.44
N LYS A 54 5.77 17.10 10.42
CA LYS A 54 6.09 16.65 11.79
C LYS A 54 5.48 15.30 12.14
N LEU A 55 4.92 14.58 11.16
CA LEU A 55 4.28 13.28 11.43
C LEU A 55 5.30 12.27 11.96
N GLY A 56 5.03 11.72 13.14
CA GLY A 56 5.74 10.57 13.68
C GLY A 56 5.24 9.25 13.09
N ALA A 57 5.86 8.15 13.50
CA ALA A 57 5.51 6.82 12.99
C ALA A 57 4.06 6.42 13.28
N TRP A 58 3.49 6.89 14.40
CA TRP A 58 2.10 6.62 14.73
C TRP A 58 1.13 7.39 13.83
N GLU A 59 1.38 8.68 13.61
CA GLU A 59 0.58 9.49 12.68
C GLU A 59 0.68 8.95 11.25
N LYS A 60 1.87 8.58 10.77
CA LYS A 60 2.03 7.90 9.47
C LYS A 60 1.24 6.59 9.41
N THR A 61 1.17 5.81 10.51
CA THR A 61 0.32 4.62 10.60
C THR A 61 -1.15 4.96 10.42
N GLN A 62 -1.63 6.04 11.03
CA GLN A 62 -3.02 6.48 10.88
C GLN A 62 -3.30 6.95 9.44
N VAL A 63 -2.38 7.69 8.80
CA VAL A 63 -2.49 8.09 7.39
C VAL A 63 -2.48 6.87 6.46
N ALA A 64 -1.62 5.87 6.70
CA ALA A 64 -1.59 4.62 5.93
C ALA A 64 -2.92 3.87 5.95
N ARG A 65 -3.67 3.99 7.06
CA ARG A 65 -4.98 3.36 7.30
C ARG A 65 -6.17 4.26 6.97
N HIS A 66 -5.91 5.46 6.43
CA HIS A 66 -6.99 6.41 6.17
C HIS A 66 -8.06 5.81 5.23
N PRO A 67 -9.36 5.87 5.58
CA PRO A 67 -10.42 5.15 4.86
C PRO A 67 -10.67 5.64 3.43
N GLN A 68 -10.20 6.84 3.09
CA GLN A 68 -10.31 7.43 1.75
C GLN A 68 -9.01 7.31 0.94
N ARG A 69 -8.02 6.58 1.43
CA ARG A 69 -6.80 6.28 0.69
C ARG A 69 -7.13 5.39 -0.50
N PRO A 70 -6.52 5.62 -1.68
CA PRO A 70 -6.76 4.76 -2.84
C PRO A 70 -6.29 3.33 -2.57
N HIS A 71 -7.12 2.35 -2.94
CA HIS A 71 -6.88 0.93 -2.78
C HIS A 71 -6.45 0.26 -4.10
N PHE A 72 -6.21 -1.04 -4.09
CA PHE A 72 -5.80 -1.79 -5.28
C PHE A 72 -6.70 -1.53 -6.49
N VAL A 73 -8.01 -1.52 -6.32
CA VAL A 73 -8.96 -1.32 -7.44
C VAL A 73 -8.82 0.06 -8.09
N ASP A 74 -8.47 1.09 -7.33
CA ASP A 74 -8.25 2.45 -7.85
C ASP A 74 -6.99 2.51 -8.69
N TYR A 75 -5.88 1.94 -8.19
CA TYR A 75 -4.63 1.81 -8.95
C TYR A 75 -4.81 0.96 -10.20
N ALA A 76 -5.56 -0.16 -10.08
CA ALA A 76 -5.85 -1.03 -11.22
C ALA A 76 -6.62 -0.28 -12.31
N ALA A 77 -7.63 0.49 -11.95
CA ALA A 77 -8.43 1.28 -12.88
C ALA A 77 -7.65 2.45 -13.50
N ARG A 78 -6.72 3.08 -12.76
CA ARG A 78 -5.97 4.25 -13.22
C ARG A 78 -4.77 3.90 -14.09
N LEU A 79 -4.02 2.87 -13.70
CA LEU A 79 -2.69 2.58 -14.29
C LEU A 79 -2.70 1.46 -15.31
N PHE A 80 -3.76 0.63 -15.34
CA PHE A 80 -3.80 -0.57 -16.18
C PHE A 80 -5.02 -0.58 -17.08
N THR A 81 -4.87 -1.25 -18.22
CA THR A 81 -5.98 -1.60 -19.10
C THR A 81 -6.12 -3.10 -19.22
N ASP A 82 -7.28 -3.57 -19.68
CA ASP A 82 -7.57 -4.98 -19.94
C ASP A 82 -7.33 -5.91 -18.72
N PHE A 83 -7.53 -5.41 -17.50
CA PHE A 83 -7.36 -6.25 -16.32
C PHE A 83 -8.36 -7.39 -16.34
N THR A 84 -7.81 -8.59 -16.45
CA THR A 84 -8.56 -9.86 -16.47
C THR A 84 -8.25 -10.62 -15.18
N PRO A 85 -9.12 -10.56 -14.16
CA PRO A 85 -8.91 -11.27 -12.91
C PRO A 85 -8.99 -12.79 -13.11
N LEU A 86 -8.10 -13.51 -12.45
CA LEU A 86 -8.02 -14.97 -12.51
C LEU A 86 -8.28 -15.56 -11.13
N ALA A 87 -9.56 -15.80 -10.83
CA ALA A 87 -10.04 -16.26 -9.54
C ALA A 87 -9.58 -17.69 -9.17
N GLY A 88 -9.55 -17.97 -7.88
CA GLY A 88 -9.32 -19.27 -7.29
C GLY A 88 -7.88 -19.77 -7.27
N ASP A 89 -7.58 -20.59 -6.25
CA ASP A 89 -6.27 -21.21 -6.06
C ASP A 89 -6.11 -22.55 -6.78
N ARG A 90 -7.16 -23.07 -7.40
CA ARG A 90 -7.23 -24.40 -8.06
C ARG A 90 -7.06 -25.58 -7.08
N SER A 91 -7.28 -25.33 -5.79
CA SER A 91 -7.17 -26.34 -4.73
C SER A 91 -8.40 -26.35 -3.83
N PHE A 92 -8.69 -25.21 -3.18
CA PHE A 92 -9.77 -25.11 -2.21
C PHE A 92 -10.85 -24.10 -2.62
N GLY A 93 -10.45 -22.87 -3.00
CA GLY A 93 -11.44 -21.84 -3.28
C GLY A 93 -10.89 -20.50 -3.73
N GLU A 94 -11.72 -19.48 -3.61
CA GLU A 94 -11.38 -18.09 -3.90
C GLU A 94 -11.14 -17.32 -2.60
N ASP A 95 -10.15 -16.43 -2.63
CA ASP A 95 -9.98 -15.40 -1.61
C ASP A 95 -9.94 -14.02 -2.28
N ALA A 96 -10.99 -13.26 -2.03
CA ALA A 96 -11.14 -11.93 -2.62
C ALA A 96 -10.19 -10.87 -2.03
N ALA A 97 -9.52 -11.14 -0.91
CA ALA A 97 -8.52 -10.23 -0.34
C ALA A 97 -7.29 -10.07 -1.23
N ILE A 98 -6.90 -11.11 -2.00
CA ILE A 98 -5.93 -10.96 -3.08
C ILE A 98 -6.66 -10.86 -4.41
N GLN A 99 -6.44 -9.76 -5.12
CA GLN A 99 -6.81 -9.58 -6.51
C GLN A 99 -5.60 -9.93 -7.37
N ALA A 100 -5.77 -10.81 -8.36
CA ALA A 100 -4.66 -11.24 -9.20
C ALA A 100 -5.14 -11.59 -10.60
N GLY A 101 -4.34 -11.28 -11.62
CA GLY A 101 -4.68 -11.53 -13.00
C GLY A 101 -3.66 -10.98 -13.98
N LEU A 102 -4.08 -10.92 -15.24
CA LEU A 102 -3.30 -10.33 -16.33
C LEU A 102 -3.85 -8.95 -16.66
N ALA A 103 -2.97 -8.04 -17.06
CA ALA A 103 -3.32 -6.67 -17.42
C ALA A 103 -2.37 -6.13 -18.49
N ARG A 104 -2.63 -4.91 -18.96
CA ARG A 104 -1.65 -4.12 -19.69
C ARG A 104 -1.24 -2.91 -18.87
N PHE A 105 0.05 -2.72 -18.72
CA PHE A 105 0.63 -1.52 -18.15
C PHE A 105 1.34 -0.73 -19.25
N GLN A 106 0.87 0.48 -19.53
CA GLN A 106 1.36 1.29 -20.66
C GLN A 106 1.39 0.52 -22.00
N GLY A 107 0.36 -0.30 -22.24
CA GLY A 107 0.22 -1.11 -23.44
C GLY A 107 0.98 -2.46 -23.43
N ALA A 108 1.96 -2.66 -22.54
CA ALA A 108 2.70 -3.91 -22.41
C ALA A 108 1.96 -4.92 -21.50
N PRO A 109 1.97 -6.22 -21.81
CA PRO A 109 1.33 -7.23 -20.99
C PRO A 109 2.12 -7.45 -19.69
N VAL A 110 1.40 -7.53 -18.56
CA VAL A 110 1.96 -7.74 -17.22
C VAL A 110 1.06 -8.67 -16.41
N ALA A 111 1.60 -9.27 -15.35
CA ALA A 111 0.82 -9.85 -14.28
C ALA A 111 0.65 -8.80 -13.16
N LEU A 112 -0.58 -8.65 -12.66
CA LEU A 112 -0.93 -7.72 -11.59
C LEU A 112 -1.49 -8.50 -10.41
N ILE A 113 -0.93 -8.26 -9.22
CA ILE A 113 -1.34 -8.91 -7.97
C ILE A 113 -1.42 -7.83 -6.89
N GLY A 114 -2.38 -7.90 -5.97
CA GLY A 114 -2.39 -7.00 -4.82
C GLY A 114 -3.48 -7.33 -3.81
N GLN A 115 -3.37 -6.70 -2.64
CA GLN A 115 -4.41 -6.79 -1.62
C GLN A 115 -5.45 -5.70 -1.82
N GLU A 116 -6.72 -6.08 -1.66
CA GLU A 116 -7.87 -5.18 -1.68
C GLU A 116 -8.54 -5.15 -0.31
N LYS A 117 -8.72 -3.96 0.26
CA LYS A 117 -9.36 -3.76 1.57
C LYS A 117 -10.86 -3.54 1.50
N GLY A 118 -11.34 -2.98 0.39
CA GLY A 118 -12.72 -2.54 0.21
C GLY A 118 -13.00 -1.13 0.76
N HIS A 119 -13.92 -0.40 0.12
CA HIS A 119 -14.24 0.98 0.45
C HIS A 119 -15.43 1.13 1.41
N ASP A 120 -16.36 0.21 1.38
CA ASP A 120 -17.55 0.18 2.23
C ASP A 120 -17.62 -1.09 3.08
N THR A 121 -18.54 -1.15 4.02
CA THR A 121 -18.67 -2.29 4.93
C THR A 121 -18.87 -3.63 4.19
N LYS A 122 -19.65 -3.65 3.11
CA LYS A 122 -19.94 -4.88 2.35
C LYS A 122 -18.70 -5.35 1.61
N SER A 123 -18.01 -4.46 0.93
CA SER A 123 -16.78 -4.77 0.21
C SER A 123 -15.63 -5.13 1.17
N ARG A 124 -15.50 -4.44 2.31
CA ARG A 124 -14.53 -4.78 3.36
C ARG A 124 -14.73 -6.20 3.90
N LEU A 125 -15.94 -6.60 4.19
CA LEU A 125 -16.25 -7.97 4.62
C LEU A 125 -15.93 -8.98 3.52
N LYS A 126 -16.26 -8.68 2.26
CA LYS A 126 -15.93 -9.54 1.11
C LYS A 126 -14.43 -9.77 0.97
N HIS A 127 -13.63 -8.73 1.17
CA HIS A 127 -12.18 -8.75 1.02
C HIS A 127 -11.42 -9.03 2.33
N ASN A 128 -12.11 -9.51 3.39
CA ASN A 128 -11.53 -9.74 4.72
C ASN A 128 -10.68 -8.55 5.21
N PHE A 129 -11.08 -7.32 4.94
CA PHE A 129 -10.31 -6.10 5.27
C PHE A 129 -8.88 -6.10 4.73
N GLY A 130 -8.65 -6.73 3.60
CA GLY A 130 -7.33 -6.90 2.99
C GLY A 130 -6.46 -7.98 3.64
N SER A 131 -7.01 -8.84 4.49
CA SER A 131 -6.29 -9.93 5.14
C SER A 131 -6.48 -11.24 4.39
N PRO A 132 -5.48 -11.75 3.65
CA PRO A 132 -5.63 -12.93 2.83
C PRO A 132 -5.64 -14.23 3.63
N ARG A 133 -6.42 -15.18 3.15
CA ARG A 133 -6.40 -16.60 3.53
C ARG A 133 -5.39 -17.37 2.67
N PRO A 134 -5.09 -18.66 2.98
CA PRO A 134 -4.16 -19.48 2.19
C PRO A 134 -4.47 -19.49 0.69
N GLU A 135 -5.76 -19.47 0.34
CA GLU A 135 -6.23 -19.49 -1.05
C GLU A 135 -5.76 -18.27 -1.84
N GLY A 136 -5.67 -17.10 -1.19
CA GLY A 136 -5.18 -15.88 -1.80
C GLY A 136 -3.69 -15.98 -2.17
N TYR A 137 -2.85 -16.52 -1.28
CA TYR A 137 -1.43 -16.71 -1.56
C TYR A 137 -1.19 -17.79 -2.61
N ARG A 138 -1.96 -18.89 -2.58
CA ARG A 138 -1.88 -19.93 -3.62
C ARG A 138 -2.32 -19.39 -4.98
N LYS A 139 -3.33 -18.52 -5.03
CA LYS A 139 -3.69 -17.79 -6.25
C LYS A 139 -2.54 -16.91 -6.74
N ALA A 140 -1.87 -16.17 -5.84
CA ALA A 140 -0.71 -15.38 -6.20
C ALA A 140 0.42 -16.25 -6.79
N ILE A 141 0.74 -17.41 -6.17
CA ILE A 141 1.70 -18.39 -6.70
C ILE A 141 1.35 -18.78 -8.12
N ARG A 142 0.10 -19.14 -8.38
CA ARG A 142 -0.37 -19.54 -9.71
C ARG A 142 -0.16 -18.44 -10.76
N ILE A 143 -0.39 -17.16 -10.39
CA ILE A 143 -0.19 -16.05 -11.31
C ILE A 143 1.30 -15.77 -11.51
N LEU A 144 2.14 -15.90 -10.47
CA LEU A 144 3.59 -15.80 -10.58
C LEU A 144 4.19 -16.88 -11.48
N GLU A 145 3.74 -18.14 -11.35
CA GLU A 145 4.13 -19.25 -12.25
C GLU A 145 3.74 -18.96 -13.70
N MET A 146 2.54 -18.44 -13.92
CA MET A 146 2.08 -18.05 -15.24
C MET A 146 2.91 -16.91 -15.82
N ALA A 147 3.20 -15.89 -15.02
CA ALA A 147 4.03 -14.78 -15.42
C ALA A 147 5.46 -15.22 -15.82
N ASP A 148 6.06 -16.10 -15.02
CA ASP A 148 7.40 -16.64 -15.30
C ASP A 148 7.40 -17.47 -16.60
N ARG A 149 6.39 -18.31 -16.79
CA ARG A 149 6.24 -19.17 -18.00
C ARG A 149 6.11 -18.33 -19.27
N PHE A 150 5.38 -17.22 -19.23
CA PHE A 150 5.09 -16.39 -20.40
C PHE A 150 6.02 -15.16 -20.52
N GLY A 151 6.99 -15.02 -19.63
CA GLY A 151 7.93 -13.90 -19.64
C GLY A 151 7.27 -12.55 -19.32
N LEU A 152 6.22 -12.53 -18.51
CA LEU A 152 5.48 -11.32 -18.15
C LEU A 152 6.08 -10.67 -16.90
N PRO A 153 6.45 -9.38 -16.92
CA PRO A 153 6.76 -8.66 -15.71
C PRO A 153 5.61 -8.69 -14.71
N VAL A 154 5.93 -8.72 -13.42
CA VAL A 154 4.96 -8.75 -12.34
C VAL A 154 4.98 -7.43 -11.58
N ILE A 155 3.80 -6.89 -11.32
CA ILE A 155 3.61 -5.72 -10.46
C ILE A 155 2.75 -6.15 -9.27
N THR A 156 3.21 -5.82 -8.05
CA THR A 156 2.44 -6.12 -6.84
C THR A 156 2.14 -4.85 -6.06
N LEU A 157 0.88 -4.69 -5.63
CA LEU A 157 0.41 -3.58 -4.81
C LEU A 157 0.03 -4.12 -3.42
N ILE A 158 0.70 -3.63 -2.40
CA ILE A 158 0.62 -4.16 -1.03
C ILE A 158 -0.21 -3.22 -0.16
N ASP A 159 -1.32 -3.72 0.36
CA ASP A 159 -2.13 -3.03 1.36
C ASP A 159 -2.89 -4.03 2.25
N THR A 160 -2.23 -4.49 3.30
CA THR A 160 -2.76 -5.46 4.25
C THR A 160 -2.27 -5.21 5.67
N ALA A 161 -3.13 -5.38 6.65
CA ALA A 161 -2.73 -5.41 8.06
C ALA A 161 -1.99 -6.72 8.46
N GLY A 162 -2.07 -7.74 7.59
CA GLY A 162 -1.46 -9.06 7.78
C GLY A 162 -2.33 -10.17 7.22
N ALA A 163 -1.84 -11.40 7.34
CA ALA A 163 -2.59 -12.59 6.95
C ALA A 163 -3.81 -12.79 7.86
N TYR A 164 -4.88 -13.40 7.32
CA TYR A 164 -6.09 -13.68 8.08
C TYR A 164 -5.81 -14.65 9.25
N PRO A 165 -6.09 -14.25 10.51
CA PRO A 165 -5.66 -14.99 11.71
C PRO A 165 -6.69 -16.03 12.19
N GLY A 166 -7.58 -16.50 11.34
CA GLY A 166 -8.67 -17.41 11.73
C GLY A 166 -8.26 -18.87 11.71
N VAL A 167 -8.87 -19.69 12.58
CA VAL A 167 -8.64 -21.14 12.70
C VAL A 167 -8.72 -21.83 11.33
N GLY A 168 -9.77 -21.54 10.53
CA GLY A 168 -9.90 -22.15 9.21
C GLY A 168 -8.78 -21.79 8.22
N ALA A 169 -8.05 -20.69 8.42
CA ALA A 169 -6.86 -20.39 7.62
C ALA A 169 -5.67 -21.25 8.08
N GLU A 170 -5.48 -21.41 9.40
CA GLU A 170 -4.43 -22.26 9.96
C GLU A 170 -4.63 -23.72 9.53
N GLU A 171 -5.85 -24.25 9.63
CA GLU A 171 -6.20 -25.61 9.18
C GLU A 171 -5.89 -25.88 7.70
N ARG A 172 -5.92 -24.83 6.87
CA ARG A 172 -5.61 -24.93 5.45
C ARG A 172 -4.18 -24.50 5.08
N GLY A 173 -3.30 -24.35 6.09
CA GLY A 173 -1.88 -24.12 5.91
C GLY A 173 -1.52 -22.67 5.59
N GLN A 174 -1.95 -21.70 6.41
CA GLN A 174 -1.66 -20.29 6.25
C GLN A 174 -0.15 -20.00 6.14
N ALA A 175 0.63 -20.52 7.08
CA ALA A 175 2.08 -20.31 7.13
C ALA A 175 2.79 -20.91 5.91
N GLU A 176 2.37 -22.11 5.48
CA GLU A 176 2.91 -22.78 4.28
C GLU A 176 2.62 -21.98 3.02
N ALA A 177 1.37 -21.51 2.85
CA ALA A 177 0.98 -20.74 1.67
C ALA A 177 1.76 -19.41 1.57
N ILE A 178 1.99 -18.72 2.69
CA ILE A 178 2.83 -17.51 2.77
C ILE A 178 4.27 -17.82 2.38
N ALA A 179 4.88 -18.87 2.98
CA ALA A 179 6.26 -19.26 2.73
C ALA A 179 6.48 -19.62 1.25
N ARG A 180 5.58 -20.41 0.66
CA ARG A 180 5.65 -20.77 -0.76
C ARG A 180 5.45 -19.59 -1.70
N SER A 181 4.58 -18.64 -1.36
CA SER A 181 4.43 -17.43 -2.16
C SER A 181 5.72 -16.59 -2.16
N THR A 182 6.36 -16.46 -0.98
CA THR A 182 7.67 -15.80 -0.85
C THR A 182 8.75 -16.51 -1.66
N GLU A 183 8.82 -17.83 -1.55
CA GLU A 183 9.75 -18.68 -2.33
C GLU A 183 9.54 -18.50 -3.84
N MET A 184 8.29 -18.48 -4.29
CA MET A 184 7.95 -18.25 -5.70
C MET A 184 8.41 -16.88 -6.16
N CYS A 185 8.17 -15.82 -5.39
CA CYS A 185 8.68 -14.49 -5.70
C CYS A 185 10.20 -14.49 -5.87
N LEU A 186 10.95 -15.20 -5.00
CA LEU A 186 12.40 -15.32 -5.09
C LEU A 186 12.88 -16.19 -6.27
N GLY A 187 12.03 -17.09 -6.77
CA GLY A 187 12.36 -18.09 -7.79
C GLY A 187 12.17 -17.63 -9.23
N ILE A 188 11.17 -16.80 -9.52
CA ILE A 188 10.83 -16.37 -10.88
C ILE A 188 11.94 -15.58 -11.55
N LYS A 189 12.04 -15.70 -12.89
CA LYS A 189 13.07 -15.06 -13.72
C LYS A 189 12.60 -13.78 -14.40
N VAL A 190 11.34 -13.41 -14.20
CA VAL A 190 10.78 -12.16 -14.70
C VAL A 190 10.95 -11.01 -13.70
N PRO A 191 11.01 -9.75 -14.14
CA PRO A 191 10.98 -8.58 -13.25
C PRO A 191 9.78 -8.62 -12.32
N LEU A 192 10.01 -8.32 -11.03
CA LEU A 192 8.97 -8.15 -10.01
C LEU A 192 9.18 -6.80 -9.32
N VAL A 193 8.19 -5.91 -9.47
CA VAL A 193 8.15 -4.59 -8.83
C VAL A 193 7.01 -4.55 -7.81
N SER A 194 7.34 -4.25 -6.57
CA SER A 194 6.40 -4.22 -5.44
C SER A 194 6.24 -2.80 -4.91
N VAL A 195 5.01 -2.39 -4.62
CA VAL A 195 4.71 -1.07 -4.04
C VAL A 195 3.83 -1.22 -2.82
N VAL A 196 4.29 -0.75 -1.66
CA VAL A 196 3.46 -0.65 -0.46
C VAL A 196 2.66 0.64 -0.55
N ILE A 197 1.35 0.52 -0.84
CA ILE A 197 0.46 1.66 -1.09
C ILE A 197 -0.28 2.15 0.16
N GLY A 198 -0.26 1.38 1.22
CA GLY A 198 -0.90 1.69 2.49
C GLY A 198 -0.19 0.98 3.64
N GLU A 199 -0.69 -0.15 4.06
CA GLU A 199 -0.15 -0.91 5.17
C GLU A 199 0.47 -2.23 4.66
N GLY A 200 1.76 -2.44 4.95
CA GLY A 200 2.47 -3.68 4.65
C GLY A 200 2.64 -4.52 5.91
N GLY A 201 1.63 -5.33 6.25
CA GLY A 201 1.63 -6.10 7.50
C GLY A 201 2.19 -7.51 7.36
N SER A 202 3.29 -7.80 8.08
CA SER A 202 3.77 -9.14 8.40
C SER A 202 3.95 -10.08 7.19
N GLY A 203 3.73 -11.38 7.41
CA GLY A 203 3.74 -12.41 6.37
C GLY A 203 2.75 -12.15 5.25
N GLY A 204 1.64 -11.46 5.56
CA GLY A 204 0.66 -11.06 4.55
C GLY A 204 1.23 -10.17 3.45
N ALA A 205 2.09 -9.26 3.83
CA ALA A 205 2.76 -8.35 2.90
C ALA A 205 3.94 -9.05 2.20
N ILE A 206 4.86 -9.68 2.96
CA ILE A 206 6.09 -10.24 2.39
C ILE A 206 5.81 -11.35 1.37
N ALA A 207 4.69 -12.05 1.50
CA ALA A 207 4.27 -13.10 0.59
C ALA A 207 4.19 -12.66 -0.89
N ILE A 208 3.97 -11.37 -1.15
CA ILE A 208 3.92 -10.79 -2.49
C ILE A 208 4.82 -9.56 -2.67
N ALA A 209 5.51 -9.11 -1.60
CA ALA A 209 6.38 -7.93 -1.61
C ALA A 209 7.85 -8.26 -1.88
N THR A 210 8.21 -9.53 -2.13
CA THR A 210 9.58 -9.96 -2.32
C THR A 210 10.07 -9.69 -3.75
N GLY A 211 10.12 -8.39 -4.12
CA GLY A 211 10.42 -7.91 -5.48
C GLY A 211 11.87 -7.53 -5.73
N ASN A 212 12.24 -7.41 -7.02
CA ASN A 212 13.53 -6.83 -7.45
C ASN A 212 13.63 -5.37 -7.00
N ARG A 213 12.49 -4.66 -7.03
CA ARG A 213 12.33 -3.32 -6.49
C ARG A 213 11.15 -3.32 -5.55
N VAL A 214 11.33 -2.74 -4.38
CA VAL A 214 10.30 -2.55 -3.37
C VAL A 214 10.21 -1.05 -3.06
N TYR A 215 9.11 -0.45 -3.42
CA TYR A 215 8.82 0.96 -3.18
C TYR A 215 7.77 1.11 -2.09
N MET A 216 7.77 2.25 -1.44
CA MET A 216 6.74 2.61 -0.47
C MET A 216 6.22 4.01 -0.74
N LEU A 217 4.92 4.23 -0.56
CA LEU A 217 4.39 5.58 -0.48
C LEU A 217 4.91 6.26 0.80
N GLU A 218 5.06 7.59 0.76
CA GLU A 218 5.69 8.40 1.82
C GLU A 218 5.06 8.18 3.20
N HIS A 219 3.73 8.06 3.26
CA HIS A 219 2.99 7.84 4.50
C HIS A 219 2.46 6.41 4.64
N ALA A 220 2.96 5.46 3.84
CA ALA A 220 2.73 4.04 4.07
C ALA A 220 3.57 3.53 5.25
N ILE A 221 3.22 2.37 5.78
CA ILE A 221 4.01 1.65 6.79
C ILE A 221 4.27 0.22 6.33
N TYR A 222 5.42 -0.33 6.76
CA TYR A 222 5.74 -1.74 6.51
C TYR A 222 6.39 -2.34 7.76
N SER A 223 5.78 -3.38 8.32
CA SER A 223 6.16 -3.91 9.62
C SER A 223 5.87 -5.40 9.76
N VAL A 224 6.56 -6.04 10.70
CA VAL A 224 6.36 -7.47 11.04
C VAL A 224 5.09 -7.74 11.84
N ILE A 225 4.54 -6.72 12.51
CA ILE A 225 3.33 -6.78 13.32
C ILE A 225 2.74 -5.37 13.43
N SER A 226 1.44 -5.25 13.73
CA SER A 226 0.85 -3.94 14.00
C SER A 226 1.44 -3.29 15.27
N PRO A 227 1.55 -1.95 15.34
CA PRO A 227 2.01 -1.28 16.56
C PRO A 227 1.21 -1.65 17.81
N GLU A 228 -0.10 -1.83 17.68
CA GLU A 228 -0.99 -2.27 18.77
C GLU A 228 -0.67 -3.70 19.21
N GLY A 229 -0.40 -4.58 18.25
CA GLY A 229 0.01 -5.96 18.52
C GLY A 229 1.36 -6.02 19.22
N ALA A 230 2.35 -5.25 18.75
CA ALA A 230 3.66 -5.15 19.40
C ALA A 230 3.55 -4.62 20.83
N ALA A 231 2.77 -3.55 21.05
CA ALA A 231 2.54 -2.99 22.37
C ALA A 231 1.89 -4.01 23.33
N SER A 232 0.92 -4.76 22.83
CA SER A 232 0.25 -5.81 23.62
C SER A 232 1.19 -6.93 24.02
N ILE A 233 2.10 -7.35 23.13
CA ILE A 233 3.08 -8.41 23.40
C ILE A 233 4.16 -7.94 24.36
N LEU A 234 4.74 -6.76 24.10
CA LEU A 234 5.89 -6.26 24.85
C LEU A 234 5.50 -5.72 26.23
N TRP A 235 4.38 -5.01 26.30
CA TRP A 235 3.99 -4.29 27.52
C TRP A 235 2.65 -4.72 28.11
N ARG A 236 1.92 -5.62 27.45
CA ARG A 236 0.55 -6.02 27.80
C ARG A 236 -0.44 -4.83 27.84
N ASP A 237 -0.13 -3.82 27.04
CA ASP A 237 -0.88 -2.56 26.96
C ASP A 237 -0.90 -2.02 25.54
N SER A 238 -2.01 -2.23 24.83
CA SER A 238 -2.19 -1.76 23.45
C SER A 238 -2.26 -0.23 23.31
N THR A 239 -2.50 0.51 24.40
CA THR A 239 -2.53 1.98 24.39
C THR A 239 -1.15 2.59 24.13
N ARG A 240 -0.07 1.82 24.31
CA ARG A 240 1.32 2.20 23.99
C ARG A 240 1.69 2.00 22.51
N ALA A 241 0.70 1.83 21.62
CA ALA A 241 0.93 1.64 20.18
C ALA A 241 1.79 2.76 19.55
N ARG A 242 1.66 4.01 19.99
CA ARG A 242 2.50 5.14 19.53
C ARG A 242 3.99 4.91 19.82
N GLU A 243 4.31 4.44 21.02
CA GLU A 243 5.68 4.11 21.42
C GLU A 243 6.21 2.93 20.61
N ALA A 244 5.38 1.88 20.43
CA ALA A 244 5.73 0.75 19.60
C ALA A 244 6.03 1.16 18.16
N ALA A 245 5.16 1.96 17.52
CA ALA A 245 5.37 2.44 16.16
C ALA A 245 6.72 3.15 15.98
N THR A 246 7.11 3.99 16.93
CA THR A 246 8.39 4.71 16.91
C THR A 246 9.59 3.77 17.02
N ASN A 247 9.51 2.77 17.92
CA ASN A 247 10.62 1.86 18.17
C ASN A 247 10.79 0.81 17.07
N MET A 248 9.72 0.44 16.38
CA MET A 248 9.70 -0.59 15.33
C MET A 248 10.30 -0.16 14.00
N LYS A 249 10.57 1.14 13.79
CA LYS A 249 11.16 1.64 12.54
C LYS A 249 10.37 1.23 11.29
N ILE A 250 9.09 1.56 11.26
CA ILE A 250 8.13 1.09 10.26
C ILE A 250 7.83 2.08 9.14
N THR A 251 8.39 3.29 9.21
CA THR A 251 8.13 4.34 8.22
C THR A 251 8.95 4.14 6.94
N SER A 252 8.52 4.77 5.87
CA SER A 252 9.25 4.73 4.59
C SER A 252 10.69 5.24 4.73
N ASP A 253 10.91 6.31 5.52
CA ASP A 253 12.24 6.87 5.79
C ASP A 253 13.12 5.89 6.57
N ASP A 254 12.59 5.26 7.62
CA ASP A 254 13.30 4.24 8.39
C ASP A 254 13.73 3.08 7.48
N LEU A 255 12.79 2.54 6.71
CA LEU A 255 13.02 1.34 5.89
C LEU A 255 13.92 1.60 4.69
N LYS A 256 13.91 2.81 4.14
CA LYS A 256 14.88 3.22 3.13
C LYS A 256 16.28 3.31 3.74
N SER A 257 16.42 3.90 4.92
CA SER A 257 17.71 3.99 5.62
C SER A 257 18.31 2.63 5.99
N LEU A 258 17.44 1.65 6.30
CA LEU A 258 17.81 0.27 6.60
C LEU A 258 18.01 -0.60 5.34
N GLY A 259 17.83 -0.07 4.14
CA GLY A 259 17.95 -0.80 2.89
C GLY A 259 16.88 -1.88 2.65
N VAL A 260 15.77 -1.83 3.37
CA VAL A 260 14.63 -2.76 3.19
C VAL A 260 13.83 -2.43 1.95
N ILE A 261 13.65 -1.14 1.66
CA ILE A 261 13.02 -0.64 0.43
C ILE A 261 14.03 0.09 -0.44
N ASP A 262 13.76 0.14 -1.76
CA ASP A 262 14.64 0.79 -2.74
C ASP A 262 14.43 2.32 -2.76
N ASP A 263 13.18 2.77 -2.73
CA ASP A 263 12.87 4.21 -2.72
C ASP A 263 11.46 4.51 -2.21
N ILE A 264 11.24 5.82 -1.96
CA ILE A 264 9.98 6.39 -1.47
C ILE A 264 9.28 7.09 -2.63
N ILE A 265 7.99 6.82 -2.77
CA ILE A 265 7.11 7.54 -3.70
C ILE A 265 6.49 8.70 -2.92
N PRO A 266 6.77 9.96 -3.29
CA PRO A 266 6.22 11.10 -2.57
C PRO A 266 4.69 11.15 -2.69
N GLU A 267 4.05 11.57 -1.62
CA GLU A 267 2.61 11.79 -1.59
C GLU A 267 2.27 13.28 -1.73
N PRO A 268 1.09 13.61 -2.25
CA PRO A 268 0.57 14.97 -2.23
C PRO A 268 0.49 15.53 -0.81
N LEU A 269 0.50 16.86 -0.69
CA LEU A 269 0.33 17.52 0.60
C LEU A 269 -0.97 17.08 1.28
N GLY A 270 -0.85 16.54 2.49
CA GLY A 270 -1.96 15.98 3.23
C GLY A 270 -2.25 14.50 2.92
N GLY A 271 -1.37 13.81 2.17
CA GLY A 271 -1.44 12.37 1.94
C GLY A 271 -2.19 11.94 0.67
N ALA A 272 -2.07 10.67 0.32
CA ALA A 272 -2.61 10.08 -0.91
C ALA A 272 -4.15 10.24 -1.06
N HIS A 273 -4.88 10.33 0.04
CA HIS A 273 -6.34 10.51 0.03
C HIS A 273 -6.79 11.92 -0.36
N ARG A 274 -5.88 12.92 -0.30
CA ARG A 274 -6.18 14.30 -0.70
C ARG A 274 -6.11 14.50 -2.21
N ASP A 275 -5.21 13.79 -2.88
CA ASP A 275 -5.07 13.80 -4.34
C ASP A 275 -4.65 12.41 -4.83
N PRO A 276 -5.63 11.48 -4.93
CA PRO A 276 -5.38 10.11 -5.35
C PRO A 276 -4.79 10.00 -6.76
N GLU A 277 -5.17 10.87 -7.67
CA GLU A 277 -4.69 10.80 -9.06
C GLU A 277 -3.20 11.10 -9.15
N THR A 278 -2.74 12.16 -8.49
CA THR A 278 -1.31 12.55 -8.46
C THR A 278 -0.44 11.43 -7.89
N VAL A 279 -0.83 10.79 -6.79
CA VAL A 279 -0.03 9.71 -6.19
C VAL A 279 -0.03 8.44 -7.03
N MET A 280 -1.16 8.09 -7.66
CA MET A 280 -1.23 6.95 -8.58
C MET A 280 -0.36 7.18 -9.81
N ASP A 281 -0.39 8.37 -10.39
CA ASP A 281 0.46 8.73 -11.54
C ASP A 281 1.96 8.71 -11.18
N ALA A 282 2.33 9.19 -10.00
CA ALA A 282 3.71 9.09 -9.48
C ALA A 282 4.14 7.63 -9.32
N THR A 283 3.25 6.79 -8.79
CA THR A 283 3.46 5.34 -8.67
C THR A 283 3.69 4.71 -10.03
N GLY A 284 2.87 5.03 -11.03
CA GLY A 284 3.01 4.54 -12.40
C GLY A 284 4.35 4.90 -13.04
N LYS A 285 4.84 6.13 -12.82
CA LYS A 285 6.15 6.58 -13.33
C LYS A 285 7.30 5.78 -12.74
N ILE A 286 7.29 5.51 -11.43
CA ILE A 286 8.33 4.74 -10.75
C ILE A 286 8.32 3.28 -11.21
N ILE A 287 7.14 2.66 -11.30
CA ILE A 287 7.00 1.29 -11.84
C ILE A 287 7.57 1.22 -13.26
N SER A 288 7.23 2.18 -14.13
CA SER A 288 7.71 2.23 -15.51
C SER A 288 9.24 2.30 -15.58
N SER A 289 9.86 3.16 -14.78
CA SER A 289 11.33 3.28 -14.70
C SER A 289 11.98 1.98 -14.21
N ALA A 290 11.43 1.36 -13.16
CA ALA A 290 11.94 0.12 -12.62
C ALA A 290 11.86 -1.04 -13.63
N LEU A 291 10.73 -1.16 -14.34
CA LEU A 291 10.57 -2.20 -15.37
C LEU A 291 11.51 -1.98 -16.56
N ALA A 292 11.73 -0.72 -16.97
CA ALA A 292 12.68 -0.39 -18.03
C ALA A 292 14.12 -0.76 -17.68
N ASP A 293 14.52 -0.57 -16.42
CA ASP A 293 15.87 -0.94 -15.96
C ASP A 293 16.01 -2.46 -15.81
N LEU A 294 15.05 -3.13 -15.21
CA LEU A 294 15.07 -4.58 -15.04
C LEU A 294 14.95 -5.34 -16.36
N GLY A 295 14.25 -4.76 -17.35
CA GLY A 295 14.10 -5.33 -18.68
C GLY A 295 15.42 -5.40 -19.50
N LYS A 296 16.48 -4.74 -19.04
CA LYS A 296 17.84 -4.82 -19.64
C LYS A 296 18.58 -6.07 -19.20
N LEU A 297 18.15 -6.75 -18.16
CA LEU A 297 18.78 -7.91 -17.56
C LEU A 297 18.19 -9.20 -18.13
N SER A 298 19.00 -10.25 -18.19
CA SER A 298 18.53 -11.61 -18.44
C SER A 298 17.69 -12.12 -17.25
N GLY A 299 16.87 -13.14 -17.47
CA GLY A 299 16.04 -13.72 -16.40
C GLY A 299 16.86 -14.26 -15.23
N GLU A 300 18.05 -14.85 -15.49
CA GLU A 300 18.95 -15.32 -14.44
C GLU A 300 19.55 -14.15 -13.63
N GLU A 301 19.91 -13.05 -14.28
CA GLU A 301 20.40 -11.85 -13.59
C GLU A 301 19.29 -11.20 -12.76
N VAL A 302 18.05 -11.13 -13.27
CA VAL A 302 16.88 -10.64 -12.53
C VAL A 302 16.67 -11.45 -11.26
N ARG A 303 16.66 -12.78 -11.37
CA ARG A 303 16.51 -13.70 -10.23
C ARG A 303 17.67 -13.55 -9.23
N ALA A 304 18.91 -13.57 -9.71
CA ALA A 304 20.12 -13.46 -8.88
C ALA A 304 20.16 -12.12 -8.12
N ALA A 305 19.88 -11.00 -8.79
CA ALA A 305 19.84 -9.67 -8.19
C ALA A 305 18.77 -9.58 -7.09
N ARG A 306 17.57 -10.15 -7.33
CA ARG A 306 16.53 -10.21 -6.31
C ARG A 306 16.96 -10.99 -5.08
N ARG A 307 17.50 -12.17 -5.24
CA ARG A 307 17.99 -13.00 -4.12
C ARG A 307 19.09 -12.29 -3.34
N GLN A 308 20.06 -11.70 -4.05
CA GLN A 308 21.17 -10.99 -3.42
C GLN A 308 20.67 -9.82 -2.57
N LYS A 309 19.71 -9.02 -3.08
CA LYS A 309 19.11 -7.93 -2.32
C LYS A 309 18.59 -8.38 -0.95
N PHE A 310 17.82 -9.47 -0.90
CA PHE A 310 17.28 -9.96 0.38
C PHE A 310 18.36 -10.58 1.28
N LEU A 311 19.43 -11.13 0.73
CA LEU A 311 20.58 -11.61 1.50
C LEU A 311 21.44 -10.47 2.07
N ASP A 312 21.38 -9.28 1.49
CA ASP A 312 22.16 -8.12 1.94
C ASP A 312 21.46 -7.32 3.06
N ILE A 313 20.13 -7.48 3.20
CA ILE A 313 19.35 -6.82 4.26
C ILE A 313 19.90 -7.27 5.64
N GLY A 314 20.25 -6.31 6.48
CA GLY A 314 20.73 -6.55 7.82
C GLY A 314 22.24 -6.85 7.96
N ARG A 315 23.00 -6.93 6.86
CA ARG A 315 24.46 -7.17 6.95
C ARG A 315 25.26 -5.96 7.43
N ASN A 316 24.67 -4.77 7.31
CA ASN A 316 25.33 -3.50 7.66
C ASN A 316 24.63 -2.80 8.83
N LEU A 317 23.90 -3.53 9.66
CA LEU A 317 23.24 -3.04 10.87
C LEU A 317 24.17 -3.11 12.07
#